data_b4ca960f0c109a2ca97f0f958bacbf2e
#
_entry.id   b4ca960f0c109a2ca97f0f958bacbf2e
#
_cell.length_a   1.000
_cell.length_b   1.000
_cell.length_c   1.000
_cell.angle_alpha   90.00
_cell.angle_beta   90.00
_cell.angle_gamma   90.00
#
_symmetry.space_group_name_H-M   'P 1'
#
loop_
_entity.id
_entity.type
_entity.pdbx_description
1 polymer ?
#
loop_
_entity_poly.entity_id
_entity_poly.type
_entity_poly.pdbx_seq_one_letter_code
_entity_poly.pdbx_strand_id
1 'polypeptide(L)'
;MVPEIADDFVAAFLEHVRALVPGHPADAATTLDAHADHANAQQARLIAARRLLLIGRLSEAAGALEHIDARSLPPSLSAVAELIGAELALRALRVGEARASLKRAQVAAERSGVPALQAEVAQTLASLAQPAARRLESGGEQALTLGEVAALLASDALVVDACRHGLGSGPGWVSLARRPVLFALARSLAQAWPGDVDREALIADAFRTRRPEETHRARQRVDLGRLR
;
A
#
# COMPACT_ATOMS: atom_id res chain seq x y z
N MET A 1 -22.50 0.02 -6.45
CA MET A 1 -23.06 -1.31 -6.12
C MET A 1 -21.96 -2.30 -6.48
N VAL A 2 -21.10 -2.61 -5.49
CA VAL A 2 -20.01 -3.60 -5.64
C VAL A 2 -20.67 -4.97 -5.55
N PRO A 3 -20.39 -5.91 -6.44
CA PRO A 3 -21.01 -7.24 -6.35
C PRO A 3 -20.48 -7.98 -5.11
N GLU A 4 -21.40 -8.32 -4.24
CA GLU A 4 -21.28 -9.09 -3.00
C GLU A 4 -20.77 -10.54 -3.18
N ILE A 5 -20.50 -10.93 -4.43
CA ILE A 5 -20.18 -12.31 -4.86
C ILE A 5 -18.76 -12.74 -4.48
N ALA A 6 -17.80 -11.81 -4.34
CA ALA A 6 -16.42 -12.17 -3.99
C ALA A 6 -16.27 -12.48 -2.49
N ASP A 7 -17.03 -11.82 -1.65
CA ASP A 7 -17.03 -12.05 -0.19
C ASP A 7 -17.72 -13.38 0.16
N ASP A 8 -18.79 -13.76 -0.54
CA ASP A 8 -19.49 -15.01 -0.31
C ASP A 8 -18.68 -16.25 -0.66
N PHE A 9 -17.89 -16.20 -1.74
CA PHE A 9 -17.01 -17.31 -2.09
C PHE A 9 -15.87 -17.49 -1.09
N VAL A 10 -15.24 -16.37 -0.68
CA VAL A 10 -14.18 -16.39 0.34
C VAL A 10 -14.76 -16.79 1.69
N ALA A 11 -15.95 -16.33 2.05
CA ALA A 11 -16.63 -16.67 3.30
C ALA A 11 -17.03 -18.16 3.32
N ALA A 12 -17.68 -18.66 2.27
CA ALA A 12 -18.07 -20.05 2.15
C ALA A 12 -16.87 -20.99 2.14
N PHE A 13 -15.78 -20.58 1.49
CA PHE A 13 -14.54 -21.35 1.47
C PHE A 13 -13.83 -21.32 2.85
N LEU A 14 -13.78 -20.18 3.52
CA LEU A 14 -13.25 -20.06 4.89
C LEU A 14 -14.07 -20.87 5.91
N GLU A 15 -15.40 -20.94 5.75
CA GLU A 15 -16.24 -21.79 6.56
C GLU A 15 -15.98 -23.28 6.28
N HIS A 16 -15.80 -23.64 5.02
CA HIS A 16 -15.48 -25.02 4.64
C HIS A 16 -14.12 -25.48 5.22
N VAL A 17 -13.09 -24.63 5.12
CA VAL A 17 -11.78 -24.89 5.74
C VAL A 17 -11.85 -24.89 7.26
N ARG A 18 -12.67 -24.01 7.88
CA ARG A 18 -12.92 -24.02 9.34
C ARG A 18 -13.62 -25.28 9.81
N ALA A 19 -14.54 -25.81 9.01
CA ALA A 19 -15.28 -27.02 9.34
C ALA A 19 -14.42 -28.28 9.24
N LEU A 20 -13.41 -28.25 8.35
CA LEU A 20 -12.53 -29.39 8.11
C LEU A 20 -11.33 -29.46 9.05
N VAL A 21 -10.84 -28.33 9.56
CA VAL A 21 -9.65 -28.29 10.42
C VAL A 21 -9.82 -27.21 11.51
N PRO A 22 -10.04 -27.58 12.78
CA PRO A 22 -10.00 -26.66 13.90
C PRO A 22 -8.56 -26.22 14.12
N GLY A 23 -8.19 -24.98 13.65
CA GLY A 23 -6.84 -24.47 13.84
C GLY A 23 -6.52 -23.29 12.93
N HIS A 24 -5.27 -22.85 13.01
CA HIS A 24 -4.75 -21.79 12.13
C HIS A 24 -4.57 -22.34 10.69
N PRO A 25 -4.80 -21.57 9.60
CA PRO A 25 -4.63 -22.06 8.22
C PRO A 25 -3.25 -22.64 7.90
N ALA A 26 -2.20 -22.19 8.59
CA ALA A 26 -0.86 -22.76 8.47
C ALA A 26 -0.79 -24.20 9.04
N ASP A 27 -1.50 -24.47 10.15
CA ASP A 27 -1.56 -25.81 10.76
C ASP A 27 -2.35 -26.76 9.88
N ALA A 28 -3.40 -26.24 9.21
CA ALA A 28 -4.17 -26.96 8.22
C ALA A 28 -3.32 -27.43 7.04
N ALA A 29 -2.45 -26.56 6.51
CA ALA A 29 -1.55 -26.88 5.42
C ALA A 29 -0.59 -28.03 5.80
N THR A 30 -0.04 -28.00 6.99
CA THR A 30 0.87 -29.04 7.51
C THR A 30 0.16 -30.38 7.65
N THR A 31 -1.07 -30.36 8.16
CA THR A 31 -1.90 -31.57 8.30
C THR A 31 -2.23 -32.20 6.94
N LEU A 32 -2.61 -31.35 5.97
CA LEU A 32 -2.94 -31.79 4.59
C LEU A 32 -1.72 -32.40 3.89
N ASP A 33 -0.53 -31.79 4.07
CA ASP A 33 0.71 -32.34 3.53
C ASP A 33 1.05 -33.72 4.12
N ALA A 34 0.84 -33.89 5.43
CA ALA A 34 1.05 -35.19 6.10
C ALA A 34 0.13 -36.30 5.54
N HIS A 35 -1.02 -35.91 4.97
CA HIS A 35 -1.95 -36.84 4.27
C HIS A 35 -1.74 -36.91 2.76
N ALA A 36 -0.62 -36.35 2.25
CA ALA A 36 -0.30 -36.29 0.81
C ALA A 36 -1.32 -35.50 -0.03
N ASP A 37 -2.14 -34.66 0.58
CA ASP A 37 -3.10 -33.77 -0.08
C ASP A 37 -2.43 -32.41 -0.39
N HIS A 38 -1.47 -32.44 -1.31
CA HIS A 38 -0.65 -31.28 -1.64
C HIS A 38 -1.45 -30.13 -2.27
N ALA A 39 -2.51 -30.43 -3.02
CA ALA A 39 -3.32 -29.39 -3.66
C ALA A 39 -4.06 -28.55 -2.63
N ASN A 40 -4.73 -29.17 -1.67
CA ASN A 40 -5.42 -28.47 -0.59
C ASN A 40 -4.43 -27.84 0.40
N ALA A 41 -3.25 -28.42 0.62
CA ALA A 41 -2.19 -27.81 1.41
C ALA A 41 -1.72 -26.48 0.81
N GLN A 42 -1.50 -26.41 -0.51
CA GLN A 42 -1.14 -25.18 -1.21
C GLN A 42 -2.25 -24.12 -1.10
N GLN A 43 -3.50 -24.54 -1.26
CA GLN A 43 -4.64 -23.64 -1.07
C GLN A 43 -4.71 -23.07 0.35
N ALA A 44 -4.52 -23.91 1.37
CA ALA A 44 -4.48 -23.44 2.77
C ALA A 44 -3.35 -22.45 3.03
N ARG A 45 -2.16 -22.63 2.42
CA ARG A 45 -1.05 -21.67 2.48
C ARG A 45 -1.40 -20.33 1.85
N LEU A 46 -2.05 -20.33 0.68
CA LEU A 46 -2.49 -19.12 0.00
C LEU A 46 -3.51 -18.34 0.83
N ILE A 47 -4.45 -19.04 1.50
CA ILE A 47 -5.40 -18.42 2.42
C ILE A 47 -4.68 -17.80 3.62
N ALA A 48 -3.71 -18.51 4.19
CA ALA A 48 -2.91 -17.96 5.29
C ALA A 48 -2.15 -16.70 4.86
N ALA A 49 -1.51 -16.72 3.69
CA ALA A 49 -0.81 -15.57 3.13
C ALA A 49 -1.76 -14.39 2.89
N ARG A 50 -2.93 -14.62 2.30
CA ARG A 50 -3.94 -13.59 2.07
C ARG A 50 -4.48 -13.01 3.38
N ARG A 51 -4.72 -13.83 4.39
CA ARG A 51 -5.12 -13.37 5.71
C ARG A 51 -4.07 -12.46 6.33
N LEU A 52 -2.79 -12.85 6.29
CA LEU A 52 -1.67 -12.04 6.80
C LEU A 52 -1.60 -10.70 6.10
N LEU A 53 -1.78 -10.68 4.79
CA LEU A 53 -1.84 -9.45 3.98
C LEU A 53 -3.00 -8.54 4.43
N LEU A 54 -4.21 -9.09 4.62
CA LEU A 54 -5.39 -8.32 5.02
C LEU A 54 -5.26 -7.69 6.40
N ILE A 55 -4.61 -8.38 7.35
CA ILE A 55 -4.34 -7.84 8.70
C ILE A 55 -3.08 -6.98 8.78
N GLY A 56 -2.41 -6.72 7.64
CA GLY A 56 -1.24 -5.84 7.56
C GLY A 56 0.10 -6.47 8.00
N ARG A 57 0.16 -7.79 8.21
CA ARG A 57 1.40 -8.52 8.54
C ARG A 57 2.18 -8.84 7.27
N LEU A 58 2.66 -7.79 6.59
CA LEU A 58 3.18 -7.87 5.22
C LEU A 58 4.44 -8.74 5.09
N SER A 59 5.35 -8.66 6.05
CA SER A 59 6.59 -9.47 6.03
C SER A 59 6.29 -10.96 6.13
N GLU A 60 5.31 -11.33 6.95
CA GLU A 60 4.90 -12.72 7.12
C GLU A 60 4.11 -13.23 5.92
N ALA A 61 3.27 -12.37 5.31
CA ALA A 61 2.59 -12.70 4.07
C ALA A 61 3.59 -12.93 2.92
N ALA A 62 4.64 -12.11 2.83
CA ALA A 62 5.72 -12.29 1.86
C ALA A 62 6.46 -13.62 2.10
N GLY A 63 6.88 -13.90 3.34
CA GLY A 63 7.54 -15.16 3.69
C GLY A 63 6.69 -16.40 3.40
N ALA A 64 5.36 -16.31 3.60
CA ALA A 64 4.45 -17.40 3.26
C ALA A 64 4.40 -17.68 1.75
N LEU A 65 4.56 -16.63 0.91
CA LEU A 65 4.61 -16.78 -0.55
C LEU A 65 5.95 -17.29 -1.08
N GLU A 66 7.08 -17.03 -0.42
CA GLU A 66 8.41 -17.46 -0.87
C GLU A 66 8.51 -18.98 -1.09
N HIS A 67 7.71 -19.74 -0.35
CA HIS A 67 7.68 -21.20 -0.41
C HIS A 67 6.66 -21.75 -1.44
N ILE A 68 6.02 -20.87 -2.22
CA ILE A 68 4.99 -21.22 -3.19
C ILE A 68 5.48 -20.89 -4.60
N ASP A 69 5.77 -21.89 -5.40
CA ASP A 69 6.00 -21.69 -6.84
C ASP A 69 4.66 -21.60 -7.58
N ALA A 70 4.23 -20.37 -7.84
CA ALA A 70 2.98 -20.12 -8.54
C ALA A 70 2.87 -20.79 -9.92
N ARG A 71 4.02 -21.13 -10.56
CA ARG A 71 4.05 -21.76 -11.89
C ARG A 71 3.71 -23.24 -11.84
N SER A 72 3.95 -23.89 -10.71
CA SER A 72 3.65 -25.31 -10.48
C SER A 72 2.20 -25.55 -10.04
N LEU A 73 1.47 -24.46 -9.70
CA LEU A 73 0.10 -24.54 -9.22
C LEU A 73 -0.94 -24.72 -10.34
N PRO A 74 -2.10 -25.32 -10.03
CA PRO A 74 -3.28 -25.22 -10.89
C PRO A 74 -3.61 -23.77 -11.24
N PRO A 75 -4.19 -23.49 -12.42
CA PRO A 75 -4.41 -22.10 -12.88
C PRO A 75 -5.15 -21.20 -11.88
N SER A 76 -6.16 -21.72 -11.18
CA SER A 76 -6.90 -20.95 -10.17
C SER A 76 -6.03 -20.54 -8.98
N LEU A 77 -5.23 -21.46 -8.43
CA LEU A 77 -4.32 -21.18 -7.32
C LEU A 77 -3.15 -20.30 -7.76
N SER A 78 -2.65 -20.49 -9.00
CA SER A 78 -1.64 -19.62 -9.59
C SER A 78 -2.14 -18.16 -9.68
N ALA A 79 -3.38 -17.95 -10.13
CA ALA A 79 -3.98 -16.62 -10.16
C ALA A 79 -4.06 -15.98 -8.78
N VAL A 80 -4.47 -16.74 -7.76
CA VAL A 80 -4.53 -16.25 -6.37
C VAL A 80 -3.13 -15.92 -5.83
N ALA A 81 -2.13 -16.77 -6.06
CA ALA A 81 -0.75 -16.52 -5.63
C ALA A 81 -0.19 -15.22 -6.24
N GLU A 82 -0.40 -15.04 -7.55
CA GLU A 82 0.04 -13.83 -8.27
C GLU A 82 -0.72 -12.57 -7.83
N LEU A 83 -2.02 -12.68 -7.50
CA LEU A 83 -2.78 -11.56 -6.91
C LEU A 83 -2.21 -11.15 -5.55
N ILE A 84 -1.93 -12.09 -4.65
CA ILE A 84 -1.33 -11.78 -3.35
C ILE A 84 0.04 -11.14 -3.53
N GLY A 85 0.87 -11.66 -4.45
CA GLY A 85 2.16 -11.06 -4.79
C GLY A 85 2.04 -9.63 -5.32
N ALA A 86 1.06 -9.39 -6.19
CA ALA A 86 0.78 -8.06 -6.71
C ALA A 86 0.36 -7.09 -5.61
N GLU A 87 -0.54 -7.48 -4.72
CA GLU A 87 -0.97 -6.64 -3.60
C GLU A 87 0.17 -6.32 -2.63
N LEU A 88 1.06 -7.27 -2.34
CA LEU A 88 2.26 -7.04 -1.55
C LEU A 88 3.18 -6.01 -2.22
N ALA A 89 3.39 -6.13 -3.52
CA ALA A 89 4.20 -5.20 -4.29
C ALA A 89 3.56 -3.79 -4.33
N LEU A 90 2.23 -3.68 -4.45
CA LEU A 90 1.51 -2.40 -4.40
C LEU A 90 1.68 -1.70 -3.04
N ARG A 91 1.57 -2.43 -1.95
CA ARG A 91 1.77 -1.88 -0.60
C ARG A 91 3.22 -1.44 -0.33
N ALA A 92 4.16 -2.02 -1.05
CA ALA A 92 5.57 -1.62 -1.04
C ALA A 92 5.92 -0.56 -2.10
N LEU A 93 4.94 -0.02 -2.84
CA LEU A 93 5.10 0.91 -3.97
C LEU A 93 5.97 0.37 -5.12
N ARG A 94 6.13 -0.96 -5.21
CA ARG A 94 6.84 -1.62 -6.31
C ARG A 94 5.89 -1.88 -7.49
N VAL A 95 5.41 -0.79 -8.08
CA VAL A 95 4.33 -0.80 -9.09
C VAL A 95 4.69 -1.63 -10.34
N GLY A 96 5.96 -1.64 -10.73
CA GLY A 96 6.45 -2.46 -11.87
C GLY A 96 6.28 -3.96 -11.60
N GLU A 97 6.68 -4.43 -10.41
CA GLU A 97 6.50 -5.82 -9.97
C GLU A 97 5.02 -6.19 -9.87
N ALA A 98 4.22 -5.32 -9.26
CA ALA A 98 2.78 -5.53 -9.14
C ALA A 98 2.11 -5.72 -10.52
N ARG A 99 2.46 -4.87 -11.49
CA ARG A 99 1.95 -4.96 -12.86
C ARG A 99 2.37 -6.27 -13.55
N ALA A 100 3.60 -6.71 -13.33
CA ALA A 100 4.09 -7.99 -13.86
C ALA A 100 3.33 -9.18 -13.25
N SER A 101 3.12 -9.19 -11.93
CA SER A 101 2.33 -10.22 -11.25
C SER A 101 0.87 -10.22 -11.72
N LEU A 102 0.23 -9.04 -11.85
CA LEU A 102 -1.14 -8.94 -12.35
C LEU A 102 -1.31 -9.45 -13.78
N LYS A 103 -0.32 -9.25 -14.65
CA LYS A 103 -0.33 -9.85 -16.00
C LYS A 103 -0.30 -11.37 -15.94
N ARG A 104 0.52 -11.95 -15.04
CA ARG A 104 0.55 -13.41 -14.86
C ARG A 104 -0.74 -13.92 -14.21
N ALA A 105 -1.27 -13.19 -13.24
CA ALA A 105 -2.57 -13.48 -12.63
C ALA A 105 -3.70 -13.51 -13.67
N GLN A 106 -3.70 -12.53 -14.60
CA GLN A 106 -4.70 -12.48 -15.68
C GLN A 106 -4.66 -13.74 -16.56
N VAL A 107 -3.49 -14.11 -17.04
CA VAL A 107 -3.33 -15.31 -17.85
C VAL A 107 -3.78 -16.57 -17.10
N ALA A 108 -3.43 -16.67 -15.81
CA ALA A 108 -3.82 -17.79 -14.98
C ALA A 108 -5.35 -17.81 -14.70
N ALA A 109 -5.96 -16.65 -14.43
CA ALA A 109 -7.40 -16.51 -14.24
C ALA A 109 -8.20 -16.88 -15.50
N GLU A 110 -7.74 -16.43 -16.67
CA GLU A 110 -8.35 -16.81 -17.96
C GLU A 110 -8.29 -18.34 -18.17
N ARG A 111 -7.15 -18.96 -17.89
CA ARG A 111 -6.97 -20.41 -18.00
C ARG A 111 -7.79 -21.21 -16.98
N SER A 112 -8.07 -20.62 -15.81
CA SER A 112 -8.88 -21.26 -14.78
C SER A 112 -10.36 -21.34 -15.16
N GLY A 113 -10.83 -20.44 -16.04
CA GLY A 113 -12.24 -20.33 -16.39
C GLY A 113 -13.14 -19.86 -15.24
N VAL A 114 -12.57 -19.32 -14.13
CA VAL A 114 -13.33 -18.86 -12.96
C VAL A 114 -13.65 -17.37 -13.11
N PRO A 115 -14.94 -16.97 -13.35
CA PRO A 115 -15.30 -15.58 -13.62
C PRO A 115 -14.97 -14.64 -12.45
N ALA A 116 -15.11 -15.10 -11.21
CA ALA A 116 -14.80 -14.29 -10.02
C ALA A 116 -13.32 -13.92 -9.96
N LEU A 117 -12.40 -14.83 -10.27
CA LEU A 117 -10.96 -14.53 -10.32
C LEU A 117 -10.62 -13.58 -11.48
N GLN A 118 -11.24 -13.74 -12.63
CA GLN A 118 -11.05 -12.83 -13.76
C GLN A 118 -11.50 -11.42 -13.40
N ALA A 119 -12.67 -11.28 -12.74
CA ALA A 119 -13.18 -10.00 -12.28
C ALA A 119 -12.26 -9.34 -11.22
N GLU A 120 -11.76 -10.12 -10.25
CA GLU A 120 -10.86 -9.62 -9.21
C GLU A 120 -9.54 -9.10 -9.80
N VAL A 121 -8.94 -9.85 -10.73
CA VAL A 121 -7.72 -9.41 -11.44
C VAL A 121 -7.98 -8.15 -12.27
N ALA A 122 -9.08 -8.10 -13.01
CA ALA A 122 -9.45 -6.96 -13.82
C ALA A 122 -9.69 -5.70 -12.95
N GLN A 123 -10.34 -5.85 -11.81
CA GLN A 123 -10.57 -4.76 -10.85
C GLN A 123 -9.24 -4.25 -10.27
N THR A 124 -8.33 -5.15 -9.91
CA THR A 124 -7.02 -4.76 -9.37
C THR A 124 -6.17 -4.05 -10.44
N LEU A 125 -6.21 -4.52 -11.68
CA LEU A 125 -5.56 -3.83 -12.80
C LEU A 125 -6.14 -2.43 -13.04
N ALA A 126 -7.47 -2.30 -13.01
CA ALA A 126 -8.14 -1.01 -13.18
C ALA A 126 -7.80 -0.02 -12.05
N SER A 127 -7.59 -0.50 -10.82
CA SER A 127 -7.20 0.34 -9.69
C SER A 127 -5.84 1.03 -9.87
N LEU A 128 -4.92 0.45 -10.66
CA LEU A 128 -3.63 1.06 -10.97
C LEU A 128 -3.73 2.36 -11.79
N ALA A 129 -4.81 2.54 -12.52
CA ALA A 129 -5.07 3.73 -13.30
C ALA A 129 -5.86 4.80 -12.52
N GLN A 130 -6.34 4.46 -11.34
CA GLN A 130 -7.11 5.39 -10.51
C GLN A 130 -6.18 6.36 -9.75
N PRO A 131 -6.67 7.57 -9.42
CA PRO A 131 -5.95 8.50 -8.57
C PRO A 131 -5.67 7.88 -7.19
N ALA A 132 -4.37 7.84 -6.81
CA ALA A 132 -3.91 7.33 -5.52
C ALA A 132 -3.51 8.45 -4.56
N ALA A 133 -3.13 9.62 -5.09
CA ALA A 133 -2.74 10.78 -4.31
C ALA A 133 -3.06 12.09 -5.04
N ARG A 134 -2.90 13.20 -4.33
CA ARG A 134 -2.98 14.55 -4.88
C ARG A 134 -1.68 15.28 -4.63
N ARG A 135 -1.08 15.81 -5.67
CA ARG A 135 0.08 16.68 -5.62
C ARG A 135 -0.40 18.12 -5.60
N LEU A 136 0.06 18.89 -4.63
CA LEU A 136 -0.22 20.31 -4.50
C LEU A 136 1.04 21.08 -4.92
N GLU A 137 0.88 21.98 -5.86
CA GLU A 137 1.90 22.91 -6.32
C GLU A 137 1.31 24.32 -6.45
N SER A 138 2.15 25.33 -6.62
CA SER A 138 1.73 26.72 -6.78
C SER A 138 0.75 26.97 -7.94
N GLY A 139 0.65 26.03 -8.88
CA GLY A 139 -0.27 26.07 -10.04
C GLY A 139 -1.61 25.35 -9.84
N GLY A 140 -1.82 24.67 -8.71
CA GLY A 140 -3.03 23.94 -8.43
C GLY A 140 -2.84 22.55 -7.88
N GLU A 141 -3.87 21.73 -8.04
CA GLU A 141 -3.92 20.34 -7.57
C GLU A 141 -3.89 19.37 -8.76
N GLN A 142 -2.99 18.40 -8.70
CA GLN A 142 -2.86 17.34 -9.70
C GLN A 142 -3.14 15.97 -9.07
N ALA A 143 -4.05 15.20 -9.65
CA ALA A 143 -4.24 13.81 -9.27
C ALA A 143 -3.09 12.95 -9.83
N LEU A 144 -2.53 12.07 -8.98
CA LEU A 144 -1.46 11.16 -9.32
C LEU A 144 -1.94 9.72 -9.18
N THR A 145 -1.60 8.89 -10.15
CA THR A 145 -1.71 7.43 -10.06
C THR A 145 -0.63 6.87 -9.11
N LEU A 146 -0.79 5.63 -8.67
CA LEU A 146 0.20 4.97 -7.80
C LEU A 146 1.60 4.89 -8.46
N GLY A 147 1.65 4.71 -9.81
CA GLY A 147 2.90 4.70 -10.55
C GLY A 147 3.60 6.06 -10.54
N GLU A 148 2.85 7.15 -10.70
CA GLU A 148 3.39 8.51 -10.62
C GLU A 148 3.85 8.87 -9.21
N VAL A 149 3.12 8.41 -8.16
CA VAL A 149 3.57 8.55 -6.77
C VAL A 149 4.90 7.82 -6.55
N ALA A 150 5.02 6.57 -7.02
CA ALA A 150 6.25 5.80 -6.90
C ALA A 150 7.43 6.48 -7.63
N ALA A 151 7.18 7.00 -8.83
CA ALA A 151 8.19 7.74 -9.61
C ALA A 151 8.61 9.05 -8.91
N LEU A 152 7.64 9.79 -8.34
CA LEU A 152 7.91 11.01 -7.60
C LEU A 152 8.78 10.74 -6.36
N LEU A 153 8.45 9.70 -5.58
CA LEU A 153 9.19 9.33 -4.38
C LEU A 153 10.59 8.79 -4.68
N ALA A 154 10.83 8.26 -5.88
CA ALA A 154 12.13 7.81 -6.34
C ALA A 154 12.98 8.92 -6.99
N SER A 155 12.39 10.09 -7.25
CA SER A 155 13.09 11.23 -7.86
C SER A 155 13.90 12.03 -6.83
N ASP A 156 14.77 12.93 -7.31
CA ASP A 156 15.52 13.87 -6.47
C ASP A 156 14.70 15.07 -6.00
N ALA A 157 13.41 15.12 -6.33
CA ALA A 157 12.52 16.19 -5.88
C ALA A 157 12.32 16.11 -4.35
N LEU A 158 12.29 17.27 -3.69
CA LEU A 158 11.89 17.35 -2.30
C LEU A 158 10.38 17.16 -2.19
N VAL A 159 9.96 16.08 -1.57
CA VAL A 159 8.55 15.72 -1.36
C VAL A 159 8.18 15.91 0.10
N VAL A 160 7.11 16.67 0.36
CA VAL A 160 6.46 16.75 1.68
C VAL A 160 5.20 15.88 1.63
N ASP A 161 5.26 14.73 2.31
CA ASP A 161 4.18 13.74 2.29
C ASP A 161 3.24 13.93 3.49
N ALA A 162 2.02 14.36 3.20
CA ALA A 162 1.00 14.62 4.20
C ALA A 162 0.40 13.33 4.81
N CYS A 163 0.44 12.22 4.09
CA CYS A 163 -0.06 10.92 4.60
C CYS A 163 0.92 10.31 5.60
N ARG A 164 2.22 10.37 5.30
CA ARG A 164 3.29 9.79 6.13
C ARG A 164 3.85 10.79 7.15
N HIS A 165 3.40 12.05 7.14
CA HIS A 165 3.89 13.14 7.99
C HIS A 165 5.42 13.23 7.97
N GLY A 166 6.00 13.41 6.78
CA GLY A 166 7.44 13.49 6.63
C GLY A 166 7.85 14.20 5.35
N LEU A 167 9.13 14.30 5.15
CA LEU A 167 9.72 14.85 3.94
C LEU A 167 10.94 14.05 3.50
N GLY A 168 11.24 14.08 2.22
CA GLY A 168 12.37 13.36 1.67
C GLY A 168 12.68 13.75 0.25
N SER A 169 13.88 13.35 -0.20
CA SER A 169 14.36 13.46 -1.57
C SER A 169 15.12 12.19 -1.89
N GLY A 170 14.79 11.52 -2.98
CA GLY A 170 15.38 10.23 -3.33
C GLY A 170 15.28 9.20 -2.18
N PRO A 171 16.38 8.55 -1.79
CA PRO A 171 16.39 7.57 -0.72
C PRO A 171 16.31 8.17 0.70
N GLY A 172 16.52 9.49 0.82
CA GLY A 172 16.51 10.20 2.09
C GLY A 172 15.09 10.47 2.56
N TRP A 173 14.70 9.92 3.72
CA TRP A 173 13.39 10.15 4.32
C TRP A 173 13.50 10.55 5.78
N VAL A 174 12.83 11.65 6.16
CA VAL A 174 12.75 12.15 7.53
C VAL A 174 11.31 12.17 8.00
N SER A 175 11.00 11.35 9.02
CA SER A 175 9.68 11.38 9.63
C SER A 175 9.54 12.57 10.56
N LEU A 176 8.49 13.35 10.37
CA LEU A 176 8.08 14.47 11.22
C LEU A 176 6.79 14.17 12.01
N ALA A 177 6.35 12.92 12.07
CA ALA A 177 5.11 12.50 12.75
C ALA A 177 5.08 12.93 14.24
N ARG A 178 6.24 12.97 14.90
CA ARG A 178 6.38 13.45 16.28
C ARG A 178 6.74 14.94 16.39
N ARG A 179 6.75 15.67 15.28
CA ARG A 179 7.15 17.08 15.17
C ARG A 179 6.15 17.89 14.35
N PRO A 180 4.89 18.02 14.82
CA PRO A 180 3.80 18.58 14.02
C PRO A 180 4.05 20.01 13.57
N VAL A 181 4.75 20.82 14.39
CA VAL A 181 5.11 22.20 14.02
C VAL A 181 6.10 22.22 12.84
N LEU A 182 7.14 21.36 12.88
CA LEU A 182 8.09 21.25 11.77
C LEU A 182 7.41 20.78 10.48
N PHE A 183 6.50 19.83 10.61
CA PHE A 183 5.73 19.33 9.46
C PHE A 183 4.83 20.44 8.87
N ALA A 184 4.14 21.23 9.71
CA ALA A 184 3.30 22.34 9.26
C ALA A 184 4.15 23.40 8.53
N LEU A 185 5.31 23.78 9.08
CA LEU A 185 6.24 24.70 8.42
C LEU A 185 6.71 24.18 7.06
N ALA A 186 7.16 22.92 7.00
CA ALA A 186 7.61 22.29 5.74
C ALA A 186 6.49 22.27 4.70
N ARG A 187 5.26 21.93 5.10
CA ARG A 187 4.09 21.90 4.22
C ARG A 187 3.76 23.29 3.67
N SER A 188 3.67 24.30 4.53
CA SER A 188 3.33 25.68 4.10
C SER A 188 4.38 26.23 3.14
N LEU A 189 5.68 25.98 3.41
CA LEU A 189 6.76 26.38 2.50
C LEU A 189 6.71 25.64 1.17
N ALA A 190 6.45 24.33 1.17
CA ALA A 190 6.34 23.54 -0.06
C ALA A 190 5.16 23.96 -0.91
N GLN A 191 4.02 24.30 -0.29
CA GLN A 191 2.82 24.76 -1.02
C GLN A 191 3.01 26.12 -1.68
N ALA A 192 3.85 27.00 -1.12
CA ALA A 192 4.12 28.32 -1.66
C ALA A 192 5.27 28.33 -2.69
N TRP A 193 6.07 27.27 -2.76
CA TRP A 193 7.20 27.20 -3.68
C TRP A 193 6.81 27.45 -5.14
N PRO A 194 7.55 28.25 -5.95
CA PRO A 194 8.81 28.94 -5.63
C PRO A 194 8.64 30.34 -4.99
N GLY A 195 7.43 30.70 -4.56
CA GLY A 195 7.15 31.96 -3.90
C GLY A 195 7.52 31.96 -2.42
N ASP A 196 7.29 33.11 -1.80
CA ASP A 196 7.51 33.34 -0.37
C ASP A 196 6.23 33.14 0.43
N VAL A 197 6.38 32.82 1.72
CA VAL A 197 5.28 32.79 2.69
C VAL A 197 5.46 33.93 3.68
N ASP A 198 4.37 34.69 3.87
CA ASP A 198 4.38 35.70 4.93
C ASP A 198 4.69 35.06 6.28
N ARG A 199 5.56 35.74 7.05
CA ARG A 199 6.06 35.21 8.32
C ARG A 199 4.97 35.05 9.37
N GLU A 200 4.05 35.98 9.44
CA GLU A 200 2.95 35.93 10.41
C GLU A 200 1.95 34.84 10.04
N ALA A 201 1.66 34.69 8.74
CA ALA A 201 0.84 33.60 8.23
C ALA A 201 1.46 32.23 8.52
N LEU A 202 2.78 32.08 8.30
CA LEU A 202 3.50 30.84 8.59
C LEU A 202 3.46 30.48 10.08
N ILE A 203 3.61 31.49 10.97
CA ILE A 203 3.50 31.29 12.42
C ILE A 203 2.07 30.92 12.79
N ALA A 204 1.08 31.63 12.25
CA ALA A 204 -0.34 31.37 12.52
C ALA A 204 -0.73 29.93 12.18
N ASP A 205 -0.31 29.42 11.01
CA ASP A 205 -0.58 28.04 10.57
C ASP A 205 0.16 27.02 11.43
N ALA A 206 1.48 27.18 11.60
CA ALA A 206 2.32 26.19 12.28
C ALA A 206 2.03 26.06 13.78
N PHE A 207 1.73 27.15 14.46
CA PHE A 207 1.43 27.19 15.90
C PHE A 207 -0.06 27.22 16.21
N ARG A 208 -0.92 27.22 15.16
CA ARG A 208 -2.39 27.32 15.29
C ARG A 208 -2.83 28.49 16.18
N THR A 209 -2.19 29.67 16.01
CA THR A 209 -2.48 30.87 16.77
C THR A 209 -3.03 31.98 15.87
N ARG A 210 -4.01 32.73 16.38
CA ARG A 210 -4.55 33.92 15.67
C ARG A 210 -3.74 35.19 15.95
N ARG A 211 -2.88 35.19 16.97
CA ARG A 211 -2.07 36.33 17.38
C ARG A 211 -0.64 35.88 17.61
N PRO A 212 0.23 35.99 16.61
CA PRO A 212 1.65 35.69 16.75
C PRO A 212 2.32 36.61 17.78
N GLU A 213 3.03 36.01 18.74
CA GLU A 213 3.79 36.70 19.78
C GLU A 213 5.30 36.50 19.54
N GLU A 214 6.15 37.26 20.26
CA GLU A 214 7.61 37.14 20.10
C GLU A 214 8.14 35.75 20.47
N THR A 215 7.52 35.06 21.39
CA THR A 215 7.83 33.68 21.74
C THR A 215 7.63 32.75 20.54
N HIS A 216 6.56 32.94 19.77
CA HIS A 216 6.30 32.17 18.54
C HIS A 216 7.34 32.48 17.45
N ARG A 217 7.74 33.76 17.30
CA ARG A 217 8.76 34.19 16.34
C ARG A 217 10.14 33.62 16.66
N ALA A 218 10.52 33.60 17.97
CA ALA A 218 11.76 32.99 18.41
C ALA A 218 11.78 31.48 18.14
N ARG A 219 10.70 30.77 18.46
CA ARG A 219 10.56 29.33 18.25
C ARG A 219 10.58 28.99 16.76
N GLN A 220 9.89 29.75 15.90
CA GLN A 220 9.93 29.60 14.46
C GLN A 220 11.36 29.63 13.91
N ARG A 221 12.18 30.60 14.35
CA ARG A 221 13.59 30.71 13.92
C ARG A 221 14.39 29.44 14.23
N VAL A 222 14.19 28.89 15.43
CA VAL A 222 14.86 27.63 15.84
C VAL A 222 14.36 26.45 14.99
N ASP A 223 13.06 26.36 14.79
CA ASP A 223 12.46 25.24 14.06
C ASP A 223 12.80 25.29 12.55
N LEU A 224 12.87 26.48 11.94
CA LEU A 224 13.36 26.63 10.55
C LEU A 224 14.85 26.24 10.43
N GLY A 225 15.68 26.52 11.43
CA GLY A 225 17.06 26.05 11.47
C GLY A 225 17.20 24.53 11.50
N ARG A 226 16.20 23.82 11.97
CA ARG A 226 16.16 22.33 12.01
C ARG A 226 15.67 21.69 10.70
N LEU A 227 15.09 22.50 9.81
CA LEU A 227 14.68 22.06 8.46
C LEU A 227 15.79 22.21 7.41
N ARG A 228 16.87 22.90 7.73
CA ARG A 228 18.08 23.01 6.90
C ARG A 228 18.98 21.81 7.09
#